data_23b9bd02c9ee43180eef4478212fe5fd
#
_entry.id   23b9bd02c9ee43180eef4478212fe5fd
#
_cell.length_a   1.000
_cell.length_b   1.000
_cell.length_c   1.000
_cell.angle_alpha   90.00
_cell.angle_beta   90.00
_cell.angle_gamma   90.00
#
_symmetry.space_group_name_H-M   'P 1'
#
loop_
_entity.id
_entity.type
_entity.pdbx_description
1 polymer ?
#
loop_
_entity_poly.entity_id
_entity_poly.type
_entity_poly.pdbx_seq_one_letter_code
_entity_poly.pdbx_strand_id
1 'polypeptide(L)'
;PKGNMEDYDVAMSRAVEHFKTQGVTRFIFGDIFLHDVRKYREQQLSPHGIEIVEPLWGKSSEEVMNDFLVSGFRTVVVTTMADGLGADAIGREIDRGFIASLPAGVDPNGENGEYHTFCYDGPIFRQPVPFRLGRSFSQSYDIRLDDGTVKTYSYWFADLQALNTNSDAGTGPASE
;
A
#
# COMPACT_ATOMS: atom_id res chain seq x y z
N PRO A 1 5.57 6.05 -16.02
CA PRO A 1 4.62 5.60 -17.02
C PRO A 1 3.28 6.24 -16.70
N LYS A 2 2.65 6.85 -17.71
CA LYS A 2 1.25 7.28 -17.58
C LYS A 2 0.41 6.02 -17.82
N GLY A 3 0.23 5.20 -16.80
CA GLY A 3 -0.63 4.03 -16.88
C GLY A 3 -2.08 4.47 -16.91
N ASN A 4 -2.83 3.98 -17.89
CA ASN A 4 -4.29 4.04 -17.91
C ASN A 4 -4.83 2.67 -17.44
N MET A 5 -6.15 2.54 -17.30
CA MET A 5 -6.78 1.28 -16.90
C MET A 5 -6.45 0.13 -17.86
N GLU A 6 -6.36 0.40 -19.16
CA GLU A 6 -6.00 -0.60 -20.17
C GLU A 6 -4.56 -1.14 -19.95
N ASP A 7 -3.60 -0.28 -19.63
CA ASP A 7 -2.23 -0.71 -19.29
C ASP A 7 -2.21 -1.57 -18.03
N TYR A 8 -3.05 -1.23 -17.03
CA TYR A 8 -3.21 -2.01 -15.81
C TYR A 8 -3.79 -3.40 -16.09
N ASP A 9 -4.86 -3.47 -16.88
CA ASP A 9 -5.52 -4.73 -17.25
C ASP A 9 -4.57 -5.67 -18.00
N VAL A 10 -3.79 -5.13 -18.94
CA VAL A 10 -2.77 -5.88 -19.66
C VAL A 10 -1.68 -6.40 -18.72
N ALA A 11 -1.21 -5.56 -17.79
CA ALA A 11 -0.19 -5.95 -16.81
C ALA A 11 -0.72 -7.04 -15.86
N MET A 12 -1.96 -6.89 -15.37
CA MET A 12 -2.62 -7.86 -14.51
C MET A 12 -2.81 -9.20 -15.21
N SER A 13 -3.31 -9.20 -16.45
CA SER A 13 -3.50 -10.42 -17.24
C SER A 13 -2.19 -11.17 -17.44
N ARG A 14 -1.10 -10.48 -17.74
CA ARG A 14 0.25 -11.08 -17.85
C ARG A 14 0.73 -11.68 -16.54
N ALA A 15 0.51 -10.99 -15.42
CA ALA A 15 0.86 -11.50 -14.09
C ALA A 15 0.06 -12.75 -13.76
N VAL A 16 -1.25 -12.77 -14.03
CA VAL A 16 -2.12 -13.93 -13.82
C VAL A 16 -1.61 -15.13 -14.62
N GLU A 17 -1.37 -15.00 -15.93
CA GLU A 17 -0.86 -16.07 -16.75
C GLU A 17 0.50 -16.57 -16.27
N HIS A 18 1.40 -15.68 -15.90
CA HIS A 18 2.71 -16.05 -15.36
C HIS A 18 2.58 -16.89 -14.09
N PHE A 19 1.77 -16.47 -13.11
CA PHE A 19 1.61 -17.21 -11.87
C PHE A 19 0.82 -18.52 -12.04
N LYS A 20 -0.12 -18.58 -12.97
CA LYS A 20 -0.80 -19.84 -13.34
C LYS A 20 0.18 -20.91 -13.81
N THR A 21 1.19 -20.54 -14.62
CA THR A 21 2.22 -21.50 -15.05
C THR A 21 3.05 -22.07 -13.89
N GLN A 22 3.05 -21.37 -12.74
CA GLN A 22 3.69 -21.81 -11.51
C GLN A 22 2.74 -22.58 -10.56
N GLY A 23 1.51 -22.85 -11.00
CA GLY A 23 0.52 -23.59 -10.22
C GLY A 23 -0.26 -22.72 -9.20
N VAL A 24 -0.18 -21.40 -9.29
CA VAL A 24 -0.99 -20.50 -8.46
C VAL A 24 -2.44 -20.57 -8.91
N THR A 25 -3.35 -20.86 -7.97
CA THR A 25 -4.79 -20.97 -8.20
C THR A 25 -5.60 -19.98 -7.40
N ARG A 26 -4.97 -19.23 -6.48
CA ARG A 26 -5.62 -18.29 -5.58
C ARG A 26 -4.84 -16.99 -5.50
N PHE A 27 -5.56 -15.87 -5.53
CA PHE A 27 -5.03 -14.56 -5.22
C PHE A 27 -5.69 -14.05 -3.95
N ILE A 28 -4.87 -13.54 -3.02
CA ILE A 28 -5.34 -13.02 -1.73
C ILE A 28 -5.26 -11.50 -1.78
N PHE A 29 -6.37 -10.85 -1.43
CA PHE A 29 -6.47 -9.39 -1.34
C PHE A 29 -6.85 -8.97 0.07
N GLY A 30 -6.45 -7.77 0.46
CA GLY A 30 -6.74 -7.19 1.78
C GLY A 30 -7.99 -6.31 1.81
N ASP A 31 -8.79 -6.32 0.76
CA ASP A 31 -9.98 -5.47 0.67
C ASP A 31 -10.97 -5.75 1.81
N ILE A 32 -11.53 -4.68 2.41
CA ILE A 32 -12.38 -4.78 3.60
C ILE A 32 -13.86 -4.62 3.22
N PHE A 33 -14.21 -3.57 2.45
CA PHE A 33 -15.61 -3.25 2.12
C PHE A 33 -15.85 -2.61 0.75
N LEU A 34 -14.83 -2.42 -0.09
CA LEU A 34 -14.96 -1.75 -1.38
C LEU A 34 -15.58 -2.68 -2.44
N HIS A 35 -16.91 -2.73 -2.51
CA HIS A 35 -17.67 -3.62 -3.39
C HIS A 35 -17.33 -3.48 -4.88
N ASP A 36 -17.07 -2.25 -5.35
CA ASP A 36 -16.72 -2.02 -6.75
C ASP A 36 -15.33 -2.59 -7.10
N VAL A 37 -14.37 -2.47 -6.18
CA VAL A 37 -13.03 -3.05 -6.33
C VAL A 37 -13.11 -4.57 -6.35
N ARG A 38 -13.87 -5.17 -5.44
CA ARG A 38 -14.10 -6.62 -5.41
C ARG A 38 -14.71 -7.12 -6.71
N LYS A 39 -15.80 -6.48 -7.16
CA LYS A 39 -16.48 -6.83 -8.41
C LYS A 39 -15.52 -6.74 -9.61
N TYR A 40 -14.71 -5.70 -9.66
CA TYR A 40 -13.70 -5.55 -10.71
C TYR A 40 -12.69 -6.71 -10.67
N ARG A 41 -12.16 -7.08 -9.51
CA ARG A 41 -11.25 -8.23 -9.36
C ARG A 41 -11.90 -9.55 -9.80
N GLU A 42 -13.15 -9.77 -9.42
CA GLU A 42 -13.94 -10.95 -9.83
C GLU A 42 -14.05 -11.03 -11.35
N GLN A 43 -14.34 -9.91 -12.01
CA GLN A 43 -14.43 -9.85 -13.46
C GLN A 43 -13.10 -10.12 -14.16
N GLN A 44 -11.99 -9.66 -13.59
CA GLN A 44 -10.67 -9.85 -14.17
C GLN A 44 -10.07 -11.24 -13.93
N LEU A 45 -10.30 -11.84 -12.78
CA LEU A 45 -9.59 -13.05 -12.35
C LEU A 45 -10.38 -14.34 -12.55
N SER A 46 -11.72 -14.31 -12.39
CA SER A 46 -12.56 -15.49 -12.54
C SER A 46 -12.48 -16.15 -13.93
N PRO A 47 -12.42 -15.40 -15.05
CA PRO A 47 -12.25 -15.99 -16.37
C PRO A 47 -10.97 -16.80 -16.55
N HIS A 48 -9.95 -16.50 -15.74
CA HIS A 48 -8.67 -17.21 -15.73
C HIS A 48 -8.66 -18.43 -14.78
N GLY A 49 -9.77 -18.71 -14.08
CA GLY A 49 -9.86 -19.80 -13.12
C GLY A 49 -9.09 -19.55 -11.82
N ILE A 50 -8.86 -18.27 -11.49
CA ILE A 50 -8.23 -17.85 -10.23
C ILE A 50 -9.32 -17.62 -9.19
N GLU A 51 -9.18 -18.26 -8.03
CA GLU A 51 -10.01 -18.01 -6.85
C GLU A 51 -9.55 -16.74 -6.15
N ILE A 52 -10.49 -15.86 -5.81
CA ILE A 52 -10.23 -14.66 -5.03
C ILE A 52 -10.50 -14.97 -3.57
N VAL A 53 -9.55 -14.65 -2.71
CA VAL A 53 -9.64 -14.83 -1.26
C VAL A 53 -9.46 -13.48 -0.59
N GLU A 54 -10.45 -13.05 0.16
CA GLU A 54 -10.48 -11.76 0.89
C GLU A 54 -10.72 -12.02 2.38
N PRO A 55 -9.66 -12.30 3.16
CA PRO A 55 -9.79 -12.71 4.56
C PRO A 55 -10.36 -11.63 5.48
N LEU A 56 -10.27 -10.38 5.06
CA LEU A 56 -10.72 -9.21 5.84
C LEU A 56 -12.11 -8.73 5.43
N TRP A 57 -12.69 -9.32 4.37
CA TRP A 57 -13.95 -8.87 3.82
C TRP A 57 -15.10 -8.92 4.84
N GLY A 58 -15.80 -7.80 4.96
CA GLY A 58 -16.95 -7.63 5.85
C GLY A 58 -16.60 -7.36 7.30
N LYS A 59 -15.31 -7.27 7.66
CA LYS A 59 -14.90 -6.71 8.95
C LYS A 59 -15.10 -5.19 8.94
N SER A 60 -15.21 -4.59 10.13
CA SER A 60 -15.12 -3.13 10.23
C SER A 60 -13.67 -2.65 10.16
N SER A 61 -13.46 -1.43 9.69
CA SER A 61 -12.14 -0.80 9.68
C SER A 61 -11.51 -0.76 11.08
N GLU A 62 -12.32 -0.57 12.11
CA GLU A 62 -11.87 -0.54 13.50
C GLU A 62 -11.38 -1.93 13.97
N GLU A 63 -12.11 -3.01 13.64
CA GLU A 63 -11.67 -4.38 13.95
C GLU A 63 -10.34 -4.71 13.27
N VAL A 64 -10.22 -4.41 11.96
CA VAL A 64 -8.99 -4.66 11.20
C VAL A 64 -7.81 -3.89 11.79
N MET A 65 -8.01 -2.60 12.11
CA MET A 65 -6.96 -1.78 12.69
C MET A 65 -6.56 -2.27 14.10
N ASN A 66 -7.52 -2.68 14.93
CA ASN A 66 -7.21 -3.24 16.26
C ASN A 66 -6.41 -4.56 16.13
N ASP A 67 -6.80 -5.45 15.22
CA ASP A 67 -6.05 -6.67 14.91
C ASP A 67 -4.63 -6.34 14.45
N PHE A 68 -4.47 -5.33 13.57
CA PHE A 68 -3.17 -4.88 13.11
C PHE A 68 -2.29 -4.36 14.26
N LEU A 69 -2.82 -3.47 15.12
CA LEU A 69 -2.07 -2.86 16.21
C LEU A 69 -1.54 -3.86 17.26
N VAL A 70 -2.12 -5.05 17.33
CA VAL A 70 -1.66 -6.12 18.24
C VAL A 70 -0.88 -7.22 17.52
N SER A 71 -0.82 -7.19 16.19
CA SER A 71 -0.20 -8.23 15.38
C SER A 71 1.33 -8.27 15.47
N GLY A 72 1.96 -7.16 15.89
CA GLY A 72 3.40 -6.99 15.88
C GLY A 72 3.98 -6.58 14.53
N PHE A 73 3.17 -6.36 13.50
CA PHE A 73 3.64 -5.74 12.25
C PHE A 73 3.98 -4.27 12.47
N ARG A 74 5.03 -3.82 11.77
CA ARG A 74 5.47 -2.42 11.79
C ARG A 74 5.41 -1.85 10.38
N THR A 75 4.69 -0.75 10.25
CA THR A 75 4.51 -0.05 8.98
C THR A 75 4.76 1.43 9.13
N VAL A 76 5.22 2.04 8.05
CA VAL A 76 5.44 3.48 7.97
C VAL A 76 4.62 4.06 6.82
N VAL A 77 4.02 5.21 7.01
CA VAL A 77 3.27 5.93 5.97
C VAL A 77 4.23 6.43 4.91
N VAL A 78 4.00 6.07 3.66
CA VAL A 78 4.84 6.45 2.51
C VAL A 78 4.13 7.27 1.45
N THR A 79 2.79 7.27 1.47
CA THR A 79 1.96 8.08 0.58
C THR A 79 0.76 8.59 1.36
N THR A 80 0.37 9.84 1.12
CA THR A 80 -0.85 10.43 1.68
C THR A 80 -1.60 11.24 0.62
N MET A 81 -2.93 11.24 0.71
CA MET A 81 -3.77 12.16 -0.05
C MET A 81 -3.59 13.58 0.52
N ALA A 82 -3.26 14.55 -0.34
CA ALA A 82 -2.90 15.90 0.11
C ALA A 82 -4.06 16.63 0.82
N ASP A 83 -5.29 16.41 0.36
CA ASP A 83 -6.49 17.04 0.94
C ASP A 83 -6.93 16.39 2.27
N GLY A 84 -6.38 15.21 2.61
CA GLY A 84 -6.73 14.47 3.82
C GLY A 84 -5.69 14.61 4.93
N LEU A 85 -4.53 14.02 4.73
CA LEU A 85 -3.48 13.87 5.75
C LEU A 85 -2.28 14.79 5.57
N GLY A 86 -2.05 15.28 4.33
CA GLY A 86 -0.91 16.15 4.03
C GLY A 86 0.45 15.47 4.16
N ALA A 87 1.51 16.30 4.10
CA ALA A 87 2.90 15.82 4.16
C ALA A 87 3.33 15.39 5.56
N ASP A 88 2.71 15.91 6.61
CA ASP A 88 3.13 15.71 8.00
C ASP A 88 2.90 14.25 8.48
N ALA A 89 2.05 13.52 7.80
CA ALA A 89 1.83 12.11 8.09
C ALA A 89 2.90 11.19 7.45
N ILE A 90 3.64 11.65 6.45
CA ILE A 90 4.71 10.89 5.81
C ILE A 90 5.81 10.56 6.85
N GLY A 91 6.20 9.28 6.88
CA GLY A 91 7.22 8.79 7.80
C GLY A 91 6.72 8.44 9.19
N ARG A 92 5.44 8.67 9.50
CA ARG A 92 4.86 8.22 10.78
C ARG A 92 4.61 6.72 10.75
N GLU A 93 4.91 6.04 11.85
CA GLU A 93 4.50 4.64 12.06
C GLU A 93 3.00 4.58 12.38
N ILE A 94 2.37 3.48 11.95
CA ILE A 94 0.98 3.20 12.32
C ILE A 94 0.97 2.65 13.73
N ASP A 95 0.61 3.50 14.66
CA ASP A 95 0.42 3.19 16.07
C ASP A 95 -0.89 3.82 16.61
N ARG A 96 -1.18 3.59 17.87
CA ARG A 96 -2.38 4.17 18.51
C ARG A 96 -2.39 5.69 18.46
N GLY A 97 -1.22 6.33 18.55
CA GLY A 97 -1.08 7.78 18.47
C GLY A 97 -1.38 8.32 17.07
N PHE A 98 -0.92 7.61 16.03
CA PHE A 98 -1.27 7.92 14.65
C PHE A 98 -2.79 7.84 14.43
N ILE A 99 -3.40 6.71 14.81
CA ILE A 99 -4.84 6.49 14.63
C ILE A 99 -5.66 7.56 15.38
N ALA A 100 -5.29 7.88 16.62
CA ALA A 100 -5.96 8.93 17.39
C ALA A 100 -5.82 10.34 16.80
N SER A 101 -4.82 10.56 15.94
CA SER A 101 -4.55 11.85 15.28
C SER A 101 -5.20 11.99 13.89
N LEU A 102 -5.86 10.93 13.39
CA LEU A 102 -6.49 10.97 12.08
C LEU A 102 -7.63 12.00 12.05
N PRO A 103 -7.75 12.79 10.99
CA PRO A 103 -8.88 13.68 10.80
C PRO A 103 -10.21 12.90 10.74
N ALA A 104 -11.30 13.57 11.14
CA ALA A 104 -12.63 13.00 10.99
C ALA A 104 -12.90 12.64 9.52
N GLY A 105 -13.40 11.42 9.30
CA GLY A 105 -13.73 10.92 7.96
C GLY A 105 -12.58 10.20 7.23
N VAL A 106 -11.37 10.18 7.78
CA VAL A 106 -10.28 9.34 7.28
C VAL A 106 -10.45 7.93 7.82
N ASP A 107 -10.46 6.93 6.93
CA ASP A 107 -10.51 5.53 7.33
C ASP A 107 -9.21 5.13 8.04
N PRO A 108 -9.27 4.44 9.20
CA PRO A 108 -8.08 4.05 9.96
C PRO A 108 -7.15 3.08 9.22
N ASN A 109 -7.64 2.37 8.20
CA ASN A 109 -6.83 1.49 7.35
C ASN A 109 -6.42 2.16 6.03
N GLY A 110 -6.88 3.39 5.76
CA GLY A 110 -6.65 4.07 4.49
C GLY A 110 -7.39 3.43 3.31
N GLU A 111 -8.51 2.73 3.55
CA GLU A 111 -9.22 1.91 2.56
C GLU A 111 -9.75 2.72 1.39
N ASN A 112 -10.07 3.99 1.58
CA ASN A 112 -10.52 4.89 0.50
C ASN A 112 -9.33 5.57 -0.22
N GLY A 113 -8.09 5.13 0.00
CA GLY A 113 -6.90 5.68 -0.62
C GLY A 113 -6.32 6.91 0.08
N GLU A 114 -6.70 7.16 1.35
CA GLU A 114 -6.22 8.31 2.11
C GLU A 114 -4.72 8.26 2.36
N TYR A 115 -4.16 7.04 2.53
CA TYR A 115 -2.72 6.83 2.66
C TYR A 115 -2.31 5.40 2.28
N HIS A 116 -1.02 5.23 1.99
CA HIS A 116 -0.39 3.92 1.80
C HIS A 116 0.83 3.78 2.71
N THR A 117 1.14 2.54 3.05
CA THR A 117 2.21 2.21 3.99
C THR A 117 3.25 1.27 3.39
N PHE A 118 4.42 1.26 3.98
CA PHE A 118 5.46 0.26 3.77
C PHE A 118 5.61 -0.58 5.04
N CYS A 119 5.27 -1.87 4.95
CA CYS A 119 5.50 -2.81 6.04
C CYS A 119 6.95 -3.29 5.98
N TYR A 120 7.71 -3.02 7.04
CA TYR A 120 9.13 -3.28 7.06
C TYR A 120 9.56 -4.30 8.13
N ASP A 121 8.67 -4.67 9.06
CA ASP A 121 8.94 -5.62 10.12
C ASP A 121 7.66 -6.30 10.61
N GLY A 122 7.78 -7.45 11.27
CA GLY A 122 6.66 -8.16 11.85
C GLY A 122 6.93 -9.65 12.03
N PRO A 123 5.96 -10.41 12.54
CA PRO A 123 6.15 -11.82 12.94
C PRO A 123 6.57 -12.77 11.81
N ILE A 124 6.29 -12.41 10.55
CA ILE A 124 6.66 -13.24 9.38
C ILE A 124 8.01 -12.86 8.77
N PHE A 125 8.61 -11.75 9.22
CA PHE A 125 9.91 -11.30 8.73
C PHE A 125 11.02 -12.05 9.46
N ARG A 126 12.04 -12.50 8.72
CA ARG A 126 13.26 -13.07 9.33
C ARG A 126 14.11 -12.00 10.00
N GLN A 127 14.07 -10.79 9.45
CA GLN A 127 14.70 -9.58 9.96
C GLN A 127 13.99 -8.36 9.37
N PRO A 128 14.00 -7.21 10.05
CA PRO A 128 13.46 -5.98 9.49
C PRO A 128 14.08 -5.64 8.14
N VAL A 129 13.29 -5.10 7.22
CA VAL A 129 13.79 -4.58 5.95
C VAL A 129 14.43 -3.22 6.20
N PRO A 130 15.77 -3.09 5.99
CA PRO A 130 16.46 -1.83 6.22
C PRO A 130 16.10 -0.83 5.11
N PHE A 131 15.64 0.35 5.50
CA PHE A 131 15.26 1.43 4.58
C PHE A 131 15.58 2.80 5.17
N ARG A 132 15.55 3.80 4.31
CA ARG A 132 15.59 5.21 4.67
C ARG A 132 14.54 5.96 3.89
N LEU A 133 13.85 6.90 4.56
CA LEU A 133 12.99 7.86 3.90
C LEU A 133 13.85 9.06 3.47
N GLY A 134 13.84 9.34 2.17
CA GLY A 134 14.38 10.54 1.57
C GLY A 134 13.42 11.71 1.68
N ARG A 135 13.55 12.68 0.77
CA ARG A 135 12.66 13.85 0.74
C ARG A 135 11.24 13.44 0.35
N SER A 136 10.25 14.00 1.03
CA SER A 136 8.87 13.94 0.54
C SER A 136 8.69 14.90 -0.64
N PHE A 137 7.85 14.49 -1.59
CA PHE A 137 7.48 15.28 -2.76
C PHE A 137 5.99 15.10 -3.06
N SER A 138 5.38 16.12 -3.68
CA SER A 138 3.99 16.02 -4.10
C SER A 138 3.87 15.76 -5.60
N GLN A 139 2.82 15.05 -5.99
CA GLN A 139 2.45 14.83 -7.37
C GLN A 139 0.93 14.87 -7.52
N SER A 140 0.47 15.50 -8.60
CA SER A 140 -0.96 15.59 -8.92
C SER A 140 -1.27 14.76 -10.16
N TYR A 141 -2.47 14.17 -10.18
CA TYR A 141 -3.00 13.36 -11.28
C TYR A 141 -4.38 13.86 -11.65
N ASP A 142 -4.59 14.08 -12.94
CA ASP A 142 -5.90 14.40 -13.50
C ASP A 142 -6.60 13.10 -13.90
N ILE A 143 -7.73 12.83 -13.26
CA ILE A 143 -8.56 11.66 -13.54
C ILE A 143 -9.84 12.14 -14.23
N ARG A 144 -10.11 11.61 -15.42
CA ARG A 144 -11.38 11.85 -16.11
C ARG A 144 -12.42 10.89 -15.55
N LEU A 145 -13.50 11.44 -15.01
CA LEU A 145 -14.65 10.70 -14.51
C LEU A 145 -15.58 10.28 -15.67
N ASP A 146 -16.49 9.34 -15.40
CA ASP A 146 -17.43 8.80 -16.39
C ASP A 146 -18.37 9.85 -16.98
N ASP A 147 -18.66 10.93 -16.22
CA ASP A 147 -19.45 12.08 -16.68
C ASP A 147 -18.65 13.06 -17.56
N GLY A 148 -17.39 12.74 -17.86
CA GLY A 148 -16.47 13.57 -18.65
C GLY A 148 -15.77 14.68 -17.88
N THR A 149 -16.07 14.88 -16.60
CA THR A 149 -15.37 15.85 -15.76
C THR A 149 -13.94 15.39 -15.48
N VAL A 150 -13.04 16.36 -15.28
CA VAL A 150 -11.65 16.08 -14.85
C VAL A 150 -11.52 16.48 -13.40
N LYS A 151 -11.10 15.53 -12.56
CA LYS A 151 -10.79 15.79 -11.15
C LYS A 151 -9.31 15.59 -10.91
N THR A 152 -8.66 16.61 -10.30
CA THR A 152 -7.26 16.54 -9.92
C THR A 152 -7.14 15.99 -8.51
N TYR A 153 -6.35 14.94 -8.36
CA TYR A 153 -5.98 14.36 -7.07
C TYR A 153 -4.50 14.62 -6.81
N SER A 154 -4.19 15.14 -5.65
CA SER A 154 -2.81 15.42 -5.24
C SER A 154 -2.40 14.51 -4.09
N TYR A 155 -1.19 13.97 -4.18
CA TYR A 155 -0.63 13.08 -3.17
C TYR A 155 0.77 13.53 -2.76
N TRP A 156 1.11 13.25 -1.52
CA TRP A 156 2.49 13.30 -1.03
C TRP A 156 3.07 11.90 -1.04
N PHE A 157 4.33 11.81 -1.39
CA PHE A 157 5.10 10.57 -1.44
C PHE A 157 6.39 10.71 -0.66
N ALA A 158 6.82 9.63 -0.02
CA ALA A 158 8.18 9.49 0.47
C ALA A 158 9.08 8.88 -0.62
N ASP A 159 10.29 9.38 -0.75
CA ASP A 159 11.36 8.69 -1.48
C ASP A 159 11.87 7.53 -0.61
N LEU A 160 11.38 6.32 -0.88
CA LEU A 160 11.75 5.12 -0.11
C LEU A 160 13.05 4.53 -0.70
N GLN A 161 14.13 4.55 0.07
CA GLN A 161 15.45 4.08 -0.34
C GLN A 161 15.85 2.81 0.39
N ALA A 162 16.22 1.77 -0.35
CA ALA A 162 16.79 0.56 0.25
C ALA A 162 18.17 0.85 0.83
N LEU A 163 18.45 0.34 2.03
CA LEU A 163 19.79 0.33 2.60
C LEU A 163 20.44 -1.02 2.31
N ASN A 164 21.58 -0.99 1.61
CA ASN A 164 22.38 -2.19 1.39
C ASN A 164 23.14 -2.54 2.67
N THR A 165 22.80 -3.67 3.29
CA THR A 165 23.46 -4.17 4.52
C THR A 165 24.92 -4.55 4.31
N ASN A 166 25.45 -4.52 3.08
CA ASN A 166 26.81 -4.97 2.74
C ASN A 166 27.86 -3.84 2.60
N SER A 167 27.51 -2.56 2.79
CA SER A 167 28.45 -1.46 2.56
C SER A 167 28.99 -0.74 3.81
N ASP A 168 28.45 -0.99 5.00
CA ASP A 168 28.89 -0.29 6.22
C ASP A 168 29.75 -1.12 7.20
N ALA A 169 30.22 -2.31 6.78
CA ALA A 169 31.11 -3.13 7.59
C ALA A 169 32.58 -2.94 7.23
N GLY A 170 33.03 -1.73 6.94
CA GLY A 170 34.41 -1.54 6.53
C GLY A 170 34.93 -0.11 6.52
N THR A 171 35.05 0.51 7.68
CA THR A 171 36.20 1.43 8.01
C THR A 171 36.25 1.61 9.52
N GLY A 172 36.89 0.67 10.18
CA GLY A 172 37.42 0.93 11.51
C GLY A 172 38.53 1.97 11.39
N PRO A 173 38.72 2.86 12.37
CA PRO A 173 39.80 3.84 12.33
C PRO A 173 41.16 3.12 12.40
N ALA A 174 42.03 3.42 11.43
CA ALA A 174 43.44 3.08 11.51
C ALA A 174 44.03 3.79 12.74
N SER A 175 44.59 3.02 13.64
CA SER A 175 45.39 3.50 14.74
C SER A 175 46.71 4.04 14.20
N GLU A 176 47.02 5.30 14.49
CA GLU A 176 48.35 5.83 14.73
C GLU A 176 48.39 6.47 16.11
#